data_1d63e6525cd98860b1973a4f65b4fb85
#
_entry.id   1d63e6525cd98860b1973a4f65b4fb85
#
_cell.length_a   1.000
_cell.length_b   1.000
_cell.length_c   1.000
_cell.angle_alpha   90.00
_cell.angle_beta   90.00
_cell.angle_gamma   90.00
#
_symmetry.space_group_name_H-M   'P 1'
#
loop_
_entity.id
_entity.type
_entity.pdbx_description
1 polymer ?
#
loop_
_entity_poly.entity_id
_entity_poly.type
_entity_poly.pdbx_seq_one_letter_code
_entity_poly.pdbx_strand_id
1 'polypeptide(L)'
;YCQDNPITWLDWQQADEALQGYTRDLIHLRQEIKLLSDDVWWEKERVGWLNAEGEPMSELCWHNRSVKAMQIVLDDEWLLLINAKRSRQIFNLPQGSWQLSCVPSEKFNYNQDGELTVEHMGIWVLHRTNVSPDK
;
A
#
# COMPACT_ATOMS: atom_id res chain seq x y z
N TYR A 1 -22.53 15.54 -20.84
CA TYR A 1 -22.47 15.56 -22.31
C TYR A 1 -21.30 16.42 -22.84
N CYS A 2 -20.15 16.43 -22.17
CA CYS A 2 -18.94 17.16 -22.58
C CYS A 2 -19.19 18.66 -22.85
N GLN A 3 -20.10 19.28 -22.15
CA GLN A 3 -20.39 20.71 -22.30
C GLN A 3 -19.45 21.52 -21.42
N ASP A 4 -18.85 22.54 -22.01
CA ASP A 4 -18.06 23.54 -21.30
C ASP A 4 -19.01 24.55 -20.63
N ASN A 5 -19.15 24.46 -19.31
CA ASN A 5 -20.00 25.37 -18.53
C ASN A 5 -19.46 25.52 -17.08
N PRO A 6 -19.87 26.59 -16.37
CA PRO A 6 -19.36 26.87 -15.04
C PRO A 6 -19.56 25.78 -13.98
N ILE A 7 -20.50 24.87 -14.18
CA ILE A 7 -20.77 23.76 -13.24
C ILE A 7 -19.65 22.71 -13.30
N THR A 8 -18.99 22.57 -14.45
CA THR A 8 -17.94 21.59 -14.68
C THR A 8 -16.53 22.17 -14.51
N TRP A 9 -16.41 23.47 -14.36
CA TRP A 9 -15.10 24.12 -14.18
C TRP A 9 -14.55 23.86 -12.81
N LEU A 10 -13.27 23.55 -12.76
CA LEU A 10 -12.53 23.41 -11.51
C LEU A 10 -12.02 24.79 -11.06
N ASP A 11 -12.30 25.15 -9.81
CA ASP A 11 -11.72 26.35 -9.20
C ASP A 11 -10.32 26.03 -8.70
N TRP A 12 -9.32 26.30 -9.52
CA TRP A 12 -7.91 26.05 -9.20
C TRP A 12 -7.39 26.93 -8.07
N GLN A 13 -8.06 28.06 -7.75
CA GLN A 13 -7.66 28.94 -6.65
C GLN A 13 -8.04 28.33 -5.29
N GLN A 14 -9.01 27.44 -5.27
CA GLN A 14 -9.41 26.68 -4.08
C GLN A 14 -8.88 25.23 -4.08
N ALA A 15 -7.91 24.93 -4.94
CA ALA A 15 -7.32 23.62 -4.99
C ALA A 15 -6.64 23.25 -3.66
N ASP A 16 -6.85 22.02 -3.19
CA ASP A 16 -6.17 21.49 -2.01
C ASP A 16 -4.71 21.15 -2.38
N GLU A 17 -3.79 22.05 -2.02
CA GLU A 17 -2.36 21.89 -2.30
C GLU A 17 -1.77 20.65 -1.61
N ALA A 18 -2.26 20.28 -0.42
CA ALA A 18 -1.81 19.09 0.30
C ALA A 18 -2.21 17.82 -0.45
N LEU A 19 -3.45 17.76 -0.95
CA LEU A 19 -3.93 16.65 -1.77
C LEU A 19 -3.17 16.56 -3.11
N GLN A 20 -2.85 17.70 -3.73
CA GLN A 20 -2.03 17.72 -4.96
C GLN A 20 -0.62 17.19 -4.71
N GLY A 21 0.02 17.64 -3.62
CA GLY A 21 1.33 17.15 -3.19
C GLY A 21 1.31 15.63 -2.98
N TYR A 22 0.39 15.16 -2.17
CA TYR A 22 0.21 13.74 -1.90
C TYR A 22 -0.03 12.91 -3.18
N THR A 23 -0.87 13.41 -4.08
CA THR A 23 -1.13 12.73 -5.38
C THR A 23 0.13 12.66 -6.24
N ARG A 24 0.93 13.71 -6.25
CA ARG A 24 2.23 13.74 -6.97
C ARG A 24 3.19 12.69 -6.41
N ASP A 25 3.29 12.61 -5.07
CA ASP A 25 4.16 11.64 -4.41
C ASP A 25 3.73 10.20 -4.70
N LEU A 26 2.43 9.92 -4.74
CA LEU A 26 1.90 8.62 -5.14
C LEU A 26 2.21 8.27 -6.61
N ILE A 27 2.17 9.26 -7.51
CA ILE A 27 2.53 9.06 -8.92
C ILE A 27 4.01 8.71 -9.04
N HIS A 28 4.90 9.40 -8.33
CA HIS A 28 6.32 9.08 -8.31
C HIS A 28 6.57 7.69 -7.73
N LEU A 29 5.99 7.36 -6.58
CA LEU A 29 6.10 6.04 -5.97
C LEU A 29 5.64 4.92 -6.91
N ARG A 30 4.53 5.13 -7.62
CA ARG A 30 4.06 4.18 -8.63
C ARG A 30 5.07 3.96 -9.75
N GLN A 31 5.79 5.00 -10.17
CA GLN A 31 6.82 4.89 -11.20
C GLN A 31 8.07 4.14 -10.71
N GLU A 32 8.40 4.25 -9.42
CA GLU A 32 9.50 3.50 -8.79
C GLU A 32 9.18 2.01 -8.70
N ILE A 33 7.93 1.65 -8.43
CA ILE A 33 7.48 0.26 -8.37
C ILE A 33 7.25 -0.26 -9.78
N LYS A 34 8.25 -0.95 -10.35
CA LYS A 34 8.22 -1.41 -11.75
C LYS A 34 6.97 -2.20 -12.10
N LEU A 35 6.55 -3.13 -11.24
CA LEU A 35 5.32 -3.91 -11.44
C LEU A 35 4.05 -3.07 -11.58
N LEU A 36 4.02 -1.85 -11.03
CA LEU A 36 2.89 -0.94 -11.15
C LEU A 36 2.98 0.01 -12.35
N SER A 37 4.17 0.11 -12.98
CA SER A 37 4.44 0.98 -14.12
C SER A 37 4.62 0.24 -15.45
N ASP A 38 4.99 -1.03 -15.41
CA ASP A 38 5.15 -1.86 -16.60
C ASP A 38 3.80 -2.20 -17.24
N ASP A 39 3.78 -2.37 -18.56
CA ASP A 39 2.60 -2.70 -19.36
C ASP A 39 2.38 -4.22 -19.55
N VAL A 40 2.91 -5.02 -18.61
CA VAL A 40 2.82 -6.48 -18.61
C VAL A 40 1.93 -6.98 -17.48
N TRP A 41 1.31 -8.16 -17.68
CA TRP A 41 0.56 -8.82 -16.62
C TRP A 41 1.49 -9.31 -15.51
N TRP A 42 1.01 -9.25 -14.26
CA TRP A 42 1.74 -9.75 -13.11
C TRP A 42 1.89 -11.26 -13.16
N GLU A 43 3.12 -11.72 -13.20
CA GLU A 43 3.46 -13.13 -13.08
C GLU A 43 3.34 -13.60 -11.65
N LYS A 44 2.91 -14.85 -11.46
CA LYS A 44 2.68 -15.43 -10.12
C LYS A 44 3.89 -15.37 -9.21
N GLU A 45 5.06 -15.50 -9.79
CA GLU A 45 6.36 -15.55 -9.11
C GLU A 45 6.78 -14.16 -8.60
N ARG A 46 6.22 -13.12 -9.18
CA ARG A 46 6.55 -11.73 -8.84
C ARG A 46 5.58 -11.09 -7.83
N VAL A 47 4.44 -11.72 -7.59
CA VAL A 47 3.41 -11.14 -6.71
C VAL A 47 2.96 -12.16 -5.66
N GLY A 48 3.20 -11.83 -4.39
CA GLY A 48 2.69 -12.57 -3.24
C GLY A 48 1.42 -11.92 -2.67
N TRP A 49 0.37 -12.72 -2.50
CA TRP A 49 -0.87 -12.28 -1.86
C TRP A 49 -0.98 -12.92 -0.49
N LEU A 50 -0.97 -12.13 0.57
CA LEU A 50 -0.99 -12.63 1.94
C LEU A 50 -2.19 -12.06 2.70
N ASN A 51 -2.66 -12.80 3.70
CA ASN A 51 -3.62 -12.30 4.68
C ASN A 51 -2.93 -11.38 5.71
N ALA A 52 -3.67 -10.86 6.68
CA ALA A 52 -3.09 -9.99 7.72
C ALA A 52 -2.09 -10.73 8.62
N GLU A 53 -2.24 -12.03 8.77
CA GLU A 53 -1.38 -12.91 9.56
C GLU A 53 -0.08 -13.28 8.84
N GLY A 54 0.12 -12.81 7.59
CA GLY A 54 1.32 -13.08 6.78
C GLY A 54 1.29 -14.41 6.02
N GLU A 55 0.16 -15.12 6.04
CA GLU A 55 -0.03 -16.39 5.35
C GLU A 55 -0.54 -16.17 3.92
N PRO A 56 -0.18 -17.04 2.95
CA PRO A 56 -0.72 -16.93 1.60
C PRO A 56 -2.25 -16.94 1.55
N MET A 57 -2.83 -16.05 0.75
CA MET A 57 -4.27 -15.97 0.54
C MET A 57 -4.80 -17.28 -0.09
N SER A 58 -5.59 -18.03 0.67
CA SER A 58 -6.29 -19.21 0.20
C SER A 58 -7.56 -18.84 -0.59
N GLU A 59 -8.11 -19.79 -1.33
CA GLU A 59 -9.39 -19.63 -2.01
C GLU A 59 -10.51 -19.26 -1.02
N LEU A 60 -10.49 -19.83 0.19
CA LEU A 60 -11.43 -19.51 1.24
C LEU A 60 -11.29 -18.06 1.70
N CYS A 61 -10.07 -17.53 1.80
CA CYS A 61 -9.83 -16.13 2.15
C CYS A 61 -10.42 -15.19 1.10
N TRP A 62 -10.23 -15.49 -0.19
CA TRP A 62 -10.78 -14.68 -1.29
C TRP A 62 -12.31 -14.61 -1.31
N HIS A 63 -12.98 -15.70 -0.94
CA HIS A 63 -14.45 -15.77 -0.90
C HIS A 63 -15.05 -15.29 0.43
N ASN A 64 -14.22 -15.07 1.45
CA ASN A 64 -14.69 -14.65 2.77
C ASN A 64 -14.90 -13.13 2.85
N ARG A 65 -16.14 -12.70 2.86
CA ARG A 65 -16.52 -11.28 2.96
C ARG A 65 -16.06 -10.60 4.26
N SER A 66 -15.65 -11.35 5.26
CA SER A 66 -15.12 -10.81 6.52
C SER A 66 -13.65 -10.43 6.44
N VAL A 67 -12.91 -10.96 5.45
CA VAL A 67 -11.53 -10.54 5.18
C VAL A 67 -11.56 -9.11 4.61
N LYS A 68 -11.00 -8.19 5.37
CA LYS A 68 -10.95 -6.75 5.06
C LYS A 68 -9.53 -6.19 5.10
N ALA A 69 -8.54 -7.06 5.27
CA ALA A 69 -7.14 -6.69 5.30
C ALA A 69 -6.33 -7.72 4.52
N MET A 70 -5.33 -7.23 3.79
CA MET A 70 -4.44 -8.06 3.00
C MET A 70 -3.08 -7.39 2.81
N GLN A 71 -2.11 -8.18 2.43
CA GLN A 71 -0.78 -7.73 2.08
C GLN A 71 -0.46 -8.16 0.65
N ILE A 72 0.23 -7.32 -0.09
CA ILE A 72 0.69 -7.62 -1.46
C ILE A 72 2.20 -7.41 -1.50
N VAL A 73 2.94 -8.47 -1.74
CA VAL A 73 4.40 -8.42 -1.95
C VAL A 73 4.65 -8.30 -3.44
N LEU A 74 5.43 -7.32 -3.86
CA LEU A 74 5.80 -7.08 -5.25
C LEU A 74 7.31 -7.23 -5.42
N ASP A 75 7.75 -8.13 -6.31
CA ASP A 75 9.16 -8.44 -6.62
C ASP A 75 10.04 -8.73 -5.38
N ASP A 76 9.44 -9.17 -4.28
CA ASP A 76 10.11 -9.34 -2.97
C ASP A 76 10.79 -8.07 -2.43
N GLU A 77 10.50 -6.93 -3.02
CA GLU A 77 11.11 -5.63 -2.74
C GLU A 77 10.11 -4.64 -2.11
N TRP A 78 8.85 -4.70 -2.54
CA TRP A 78 7.80 -3.80 -2.07
C TRP A 78 6.68 -4.56 -1.36
N LEU A 79 6.10 -3.92 -0.35
CA LEU A 79 4.99 -4.48 0.42
C LEU A 79 3.88 -3.44 0.54
N LEU A 80 2.70 -3.77 0.04
CA LEU A 80 1.50 -2.97 0.19
C LEU A 80 0.62 -3.60 1.26
N LEU A 81 0.28 -2.83 2.29
CA LEU A 81 -0.69 -3.22 3.31
C LEU A 81 -2.01 -2.52 3.03
N ILE A 82 -3.07 -3.28 2.93
CA ILE A 82 -4.42 -2.76 2.67
C ILE A 82 -5.30 -3.09 3.86
N ASN A 83 -5.80 -2.06 4.53
CA ASN A 83 -6.83 -2.19 5.55
C ASN A 83 -8.11 -1.50 5.10
N ALA A 84 -9.16 -2.26 4.82
CA ALA A 84 -10.49 -1.76 4.46
C ALA A 84 -11.43 -1.62 5.69
N LYS A 85 -10.93 -1.88 6.90
CA LYS A 85 -11.68 -1.65 8.15
C LYS A 85 -11.47 -0.20 8.61
N ARG A 86 -12.50 0.39 9.20
CA ARG A 86 -12.38 1.69 9.89
C ARG A 86 -11.75 1.57 11.28
N SER A 87 -11.29 0.38 11.65
CA SER A 87 -10.71 0.05 12.95
C SER A 87 -9.27 -0.41 12.79
N ARG A 88 -8.59 -0.44 13.91
CA ARG A 88 -7.23 -0.98 14.04
C ARG A 88 -7.08 -2.35 13.38
N GLN A 89 -5.95 -2.55 12.69
CA GLN A 89 -5.52 -3.82 12.13
C GLN A 89 -4.05 -4.05 12.44
N ILE A 90 -3.71 -5.27 12.85
CA ILE A 90 -2.33 -5.73 13.01
C ILE A 90 -1.98 -6.57 11.78
N PHE A 91 -0.79 -6.35 11.23
CA PHE A 91 -0.22 -7.13 10.14
C PHE A 91 1.06 -7.81 10.62
N ASN A 92 1.17 -9.12 10.40
CA ASN A 92 2.41 -9.84 10.53
C ASN A 92 3.15 -9.74 9.20
N LEU A 93 4.23 -8.95 9.18
CA LEU A 93 4.97 -8.68 7.94
C LEU A 93 5.78 -9.89 7.49
N PRO A 94 5.97 -10.08 6.18
CA PRO A 94 6.91 -11.07 5.65
C PRO A 94 8.32 -10.85 6.20
N GLN A 95 9.08 -11.94 6.30
CA GLN A 95 10.44 -11.90 6.80
C GLN A 95 11.30 -10.88 6.03
N GLY A 96 12.04 -10.05 6.76
CA GLY A 96 12.91 -9.00 6.21
C GLY A 96 12.79 -7.70 6.98
N SER A 97 13.58 -6.72 6.60
CA SER A 97 13.51 -5.35 7.15
C SER A 97 12.73 -4.46 6.20
N TRP A 98 11.70 -3.82 6.71
CA TRP A 98 10.78 -2.99 5.92
C TRP A 98 10.82 -1.54 6.40
N GLN A 99 10.86 -0.61 5.46
CA GLN A 99 10.77 0.83 5.72
C GLN A 99 9.55 1.40 5.02
N LEU A 100 8.84 2.27 5.70
CA LEU A 100 7.66 2.94 5.14
C LEU A 100 8.07 3.96 4.07
N SER A 101 7.45 3.88 2.90
CA SER A 101 7.72 4.77 1.76
C SER A 101 6.60 5.78 1.51
N CYS A 102 5.36 5.44 1.84
CA CYS A 102 4.23 6.36 1.71
C CYS A 102 3.18 6.08 2.78
N VAL A 103 2.72 7.12 3.43
CA VAL A 103 1.74 7.06 4.52
C VAL A 103 0.56 7.95 4.19
N PRO A 104 -0.68 7.49 4.38
CA PRO A 104 -1.84 8.38 4.34
C PRO A 104 -1.97 9.25 5.59
N SER A 105 -0.97 9.73 6.24
CA SER A 105 -0.92 10.49 7.50
C SER A 105 -0.86 9.67 8.80
N GLU A 106 0.14 10.00 9.60
CA GLU A 106 0.28 9.95 11.04
C GLU A 106 -0.03 8.64 11.78
N LYS A 107 0.99 8.09 12.42
CA LYS A 107 0.99 7.07 13.47
C LYS A 107 0.82 5.63 12.99
N PHE A 108 1.91 5.02 12.69
CA PHE A 108 2.00 3.58 12.79
C PHE A 108 3.04 3.20 13.86
N ASN A 109 2.80 2.08 14.51
CA ASN A 109 3.74 1.48 15.43
C ASN A 109 4.31 0.22 14.79
N TYR A 110 5.59 0.25 14.47
CA TYR A 110 6.34 -0.90 14.03
C TYR A 110 7.04 -1.53 15.23
N ASN A 111 6.73 -2.79 15.53
CA ASN A 111 7.40 -3.55 16.58
C ASN A 111 8.60 -4.29 15.97
N GLN A 112 9.65 -4.47 16.78
CA GLN A 112 10.85 -5.25 16.39
C GLN A 112 10.53 -6.72 16.06
N ASP A 113 9.35 -7.19 16.39
CA ASP A 113 8.89 -8.57 16.20
C ASP A 113 8.26 -8.84 14.82
N GLY A 114 8.35 -7.90 13.87
CA GLY A 114 7.78 -8.07 12.53
C GLY A 114 6.29 -7.75 12.44
N GLU A 115 5.68 -7.18 13.48
CA GLU A 115 4.31 -6.73 13.47
C GLU A 115 4.19 -5.23 13.18
N LEU A 116 3.25 -4.86 12.33
CA LEU A 116 2.89 -3.48 12.07
C LEU A 116 1.41 -3.24 12.39
N THR A 117 1.14 -2.24 13.21
CA THR A 117 -0.21 -1.84 13.55
C THR A 117 -0.63 -0.58 12.81
N VAL A 118 -1.80 -0.64 12.16
CA VAL A 118 -2.45 0.50 11.52
C VAL A 118 -3.77 0.81 12.22
N GLU A 119 -4.06 2.07 12.48
CA GLU A 119 -5.19 2.48 13.34
C GLU A 119 -6.49 2.71 12.55
N HIS A 120 -6.43 2.85 11.24
CA HIS A 120 -7.57 3.21 10.42
C HIS A 120 -7.52 2.56 9.02
N MET A 121 -8.54 2.81 8.23
CA MET A 121 -8.62 2.39 6.84
C MET A 121 -7.57 3.12 6.00
N GLY A 122 -6.87 2.39 5.13
CA GLY A 122 -5.86 2.96 4.26
C GLY A 122 -5.01 1.93 3.54
N ILE A 123 -4.04 2.45 2.80
CA ILE A 123 -3.01 1.65 2.12
C ILE A 123 -1.66 2.21 2.55
N TRP A 124 -0.75 1.34 2.99
CA TRP A 124 0.62 1.68 3.35
C TRP A 124 1.56 0.96 2.40
N VAL A 125 2.57 1.66 1.96
CA VAL A 125 3.59 1.12 1.06
C VAL A 125 4.93 1.10 1.77
N LEU A 126 5.53 -0.08 1.84
CA LEU A 126 6.83 -0.30 2.45
C LEU A 126 7.81 -0.80 1.39
N HIS A 127 9.05 -0.43 1.56
CA HIS A 127 10.16 -0.90 0.74
C HIS A 127 11.08 -1.76 1.59
N ARG A 128 11.59 -2.85 1.04
CA ARG A 128 12.55 -3.72 1.71
C ARG A 128 13.91 -3.00 1.80
N THR A 129 14.42 -2.86 3.00
CA THR A 129 15.76 -2.32 3.21
C THR A 129 16.77 -3.48 3.18
N ASN A 130 17.77 -3.36 2.32
CA ASN A 130 18.94 -4.23 2.37
C ASN A 130 19.77 -3.84 3.60
N VAL A 131 19.46 -4.40 4.75
CA VAL A 131 20.41 -4.40 5.86
C VAL A 131 21.49 -5.40 5.46
N SER A 132 22.60 -4.91 4.92
CA SER A 132 23.80 -5.74 4.85
C SER A 132 24.09 -6.22 6.27
N PRO A 133 24.26 -7.53 6.50
CA PRO A 133 24.72 -7.99 7.80
C PRO A 133 26.10 -7.37 7.98
N ASP A 134 26.17 -6.41 8.90
CA ASP A 134 27.44 -5.84 9.31
C ASP A 134 28.39 -6.98 9.74
N LYS A 135 29.60 -6.89 9.19
CA LYS A 135 30.73 -7.78 9.46
C LYS A 135 31.16 -7.75 10.92
#